data_ae0966911870b4920e5dea568467c516
#
_entry.id   ae0966911870b4920e5dea568467c516
#
_cell.length_a   1.000
_cell.length_b   1.000
_cell.length_c   1.000
_cell.angle_alpha   90.00
_cell.angle_beta   90.00
_cell.angle_gamma   90.00
#
_symmetry.space_group_name_H-M   'P 1'
#
loop_
_entity.id
_entity.type
_entity.pdbx_description
1 polymer ?
#
loop_
_entity_poly.entity_id
_entity_poly.type
_entity_poly.pdbx_seq_one_letter_code
_entity_poly.pdbx_strand_id
1 'polypeptide(L)'
;MTDLLSANHISVYRDGKTILEDVSLSIGKQDFITIIGPNGAGKSMLLKCMMGFYAPSRGDVARREGLKIGYVPQRLVADHTVPIRVRRFLTLRKRAAKDALMKVAAETAIEEILDQPIHVLSGGELQRVLLARALLDDPDLLVLDEPAQNLDVTGQLAFYKLIEKIYAERDVSILMVSHDLHLVMSSTREVVCLYHHICCHGEPSMVTRDPEFISLFGNDMARLMAVYNHSHDHDHNHDEAAPLHDHGHSHDHDHEHMEKLDG
;
A
#
# COMPACT_ATOMS: atom_id res chain seq x y z
N MET A 1 23.99 0.89 7.46
CA MET A 1 22.64 0.80 8.06
C MET A 1 22.36 -0.67 8.28
N THR A 2 21.83 -1.06 9.42
CA THR A 2 21.56 -2.48 9.70
C THR A 2 20.21 -2.84 9.11
N ASP A 3 20.18 -3.73 8.13
CA ASP A 3 18.96 -4.23 7.52
C ASP A 3 18.06 -4.91 8.57
N LEU A 4 16.75 -4.71 8.45
CA LEU A 4 15.75 -5.41 9.25
C LEU A 4 15.59 -6.85 8.76
N LEU A 5 15.55 -7.00 7.44
CA LEU A 5 15.30 -8.25 6.75
C LEU A 5 15.98 -8.23 5.38
N SER A 6 16.73 -9.25 5.03
CA SER A 6 17.34 -9.37 3.70
C SER A 6 17.21 -10.77 3.14
N ALA A 7 16.97 -10.86 1.85
CA ALA A 7 17.11 -12.05 1.03
C ALA A 7 18.41 -11.91 0.24
N ASN A 8 19.29 -12.93 0.29
CA ASN A 8 20.60 -12.92 -0.35
C ASN A 8 20.67 -14.05 -1.36
N HIS A 9 20.65 -13.70 -2.65
CA HIS A 9 20.79 -14.64 -3.77
C HIS A 9 19.84 -15.84 -3.68
N ILE A 10 18.58 -15.61 -3.22
CA ILE A 10 17.63 -16.71 -3.05
C ILE A 10 17.09 -17.21 -4.38
N SER A 11 17.05 -18.54 -4.52
CA SER A 11 16.37 -19.21 -5.62
C SER A 11 15.38 -20.23 -5.08
N VAL A 12 14.25 -20.40 -5.76
CA VAL A 12 13.22 -21.37 -5.40
C VAL A 12 12.84 -22.17 -6.64
N TYR A 13 13.02 -23.49 -6.54
CA TYR A 13 12.62 -24.46 -7.55
C TYR A 13 11.50 -25.33 -6.99
N ARG A 14 10.44 -25.52 -7.75
CA ARG A 14 9.31 -26.36 -7.36
C ARG A 14 8.69 -27.06 -8.56
N ASP A 15 8.46 -28.35 -8.44
CA ASP A 15 7.83 -29.18 -9.47
C ASP A 15 8.49 -29.02 -10.87
N GLY A 16 9.82 -28.95 -10.90
CA GLY A 16 10.63 -28.75 -12.11
C GLY A 16 10.56 -27.34 -12.70
N LYS A 17 9.93 -26.38 -12.01
CA LYS A 17 9.82 -24.98 -12.44
C LYS A 17 10.65 -24.07 -11.54
N THR A 18 11.27 -23.08 -12.15
CA THR A 18 11.91 -21.95 -11.43
C THR A 18 10.82 -20.96 -11.02
N ILE A 19 10.69 -20.74 -9.71
CA ILE A 19 9.73 -19.75 -9.16
C ILE A 19 10.45 -18.44 -8.85
N LEU A 20 11.66 -18.53 -8.29
CA LEU A 20 12.56 -17.40 -8.06
C LEU A 20 13.97 -17.81 -8.48
N GLU A 21 14.71 -16.87 -9.07
CA GLU A 21 16.06 -17.07 -9.53
C GLU A 21 16.95 -15.90 -9.12
N ASP A 22 17.93 -16.17 -8.29
CA ASP A 22 18.96 -15.21 -7.85
C ASP A 22 18.43 -13.86 -7.34
N VAL A 23 17.42 -13.91 -6.46
CA VAL A 23 16.75 -12.72 -5.93
C VAL A 23 17.50 -12.23 -4.70
N SER A 24 17.94 -10.96 -4.72
CA SER A 24 18.49 -10.25 -3.56
C SER A 24 17.69 -8.99 -3.29
N LEU A 25 17.19 -8.84 -2.04
CA LEU A 25 16.40 -7.70 -1.60
C LEU A 25 16.63 -7.44 -0.12
N SER A 26 16.98 -6.20 0.24
CA SER A 26 17.16 -5.77 1.63
C SER A 26 16.10 -4.76 2.02
N ILE A 27 15.68 -4.79 3.29
CA ILE A 27 14.72 -3.87 3.87
C ILE A 27 15.36 -3.27 5.11
N GLY A 28 15.57 -1.97 5.09
CA GLY A 28 16.09 -1.17 6.18
C GLY A 28 14.98 -0.59 7.07
N LYS A 29 15.38 0.25 8.02
CA LYS A 29 14.45 1.03 8.82
C LYS A 29 13.81 2.14 7.99
N GLN A 30 12.52 2.36 8.20
CA GLN A 30 11.73 3.36 7.51
C GLN A 30 11.74 3.22 5.98
N ASP A 31 11.95 2.01 5.48
CA ASP A 31 11.74 1.73 4.07
C ASP A 31 10.26 1.52 3.79
N PHE A 32 9.82 1.99 2.62
CA PHE A 32 8.53 1.65 2.05
C PHE A 32 8.73 1.10 0.65
N ILE A 33 8.86 -0.22 0.56
CA ILE A 33 9.16 -0.95 -0.66
C ILE A 33 7.90 -1.66 -1.16
N THR A 34 7.58 -1.48 -2.43
CA THR A 34 6.50 -2.24 -3.08
C THR A 34 7.04 -3.13 -4.19
N ILE A 35 6.76 -4.43 -4.06
CA ILE A 35 7.05 -5.43 -5.08
C ILE A 35 5.88 -5.48 -6.06
N ILE A 36 6.17 -5.24 -7.33
CA ILE A 36 5.23 -5.35 -8.44
C ILE A 36 5.65 -6.47 -9.40
N GLY A 37 4.74 -6.90 -10.23
CA GLY A 37 5.01 -7.92 -11.26
C GLY A 37 3.74 -8.65 -11.68
N PRO A 38 3.75 -9.34 -12.82
CA PRO A 38 2.60 -10.09 -13.30
C PRO A 38 2.22 -11.26 -12.39
N ASN A 39 1.04 -11.85 -12.64
CA ASN A 39 0.63 -13.05 -11.93
C ASN A 39 1.60 -14.19 -12.25
N GLY A 40 1.99 -14.93 -11.21
CA GLY A 40 2.98 -16.02 -11.34
C GLY A 40 4.45 -15.58 -11.26
N ALA A 41 4.75 -14.29 -11.16
CA ALA A 41 6.11 -13.75 -11.09
C ALA A 41 6.94 -14.17 -9.87
N GLY A 42 6.32 -14.81 -8.87
CA GLY A 42 7.01 -15.25 -7.65
C GLY A 42 6.83 -14.34 -6.42
N LYS A 43 6.04 -13.24 -6.51
CA LYS A 43 5.87 -12.23 -5.45
C LYS A 43 5.50 -12.85 -4.08
N SER A 44 4.43 -13.63 -4.02
CA SER A 44 4.02 -14.29 -2.76
C SER A 44 5.01 -15.37 -2.29
N MET A 45 5.79 -15.98 -3.20
CA MET A 45 6.86 -16.89 -2.82
C MET A 45 8.01 -16.15 -2.18
N LEU A 46 8.42 -15.00 -2.74
CA LEU A 46 9.44 -14.14 -2.15
C LEU A 46 9.04 -13.71 -0.74
N LEU A 47 7.79 -13.23 -0.53
CA LEU A 47 7.30 -12.91 0.81
C LEU A 47 7.34 -14.12 1.75
N LYS A 48 6.95 -15.31 1.30
CA LYS A 48 6.99 -16.53 2.12
C LYS A 48 8.41 -16.89 2.52
N CYS A 49 9.40 -16.76 1.63
CA CYS A 49 10.80 -16.96 1.94
C CYS A 49 11.28 -15.93 2.97
N MET A 50 11.05 -14.64 2.72
CA MET A 50 11.46 -13.56 3.60
C MET A 50 10.82 -13.67 4.99
N MET A 51 9.57 -14.09 5.10
CA MET A 51 8.90 -14.36 6.39
C MET A 51 9.28 -15.70 7.03
N GLY A 52 10.02 -16.58 6.34
CA GLY A 52 10.44 -17.90 6.81
C GLY A 52 9.31 -18.94 6.83
N PHE A 53 8.27 -18.71 6.07
CA PHE A 53 7.23 -19.72 5.84
C PHE A 53 7.65 -20.76 4.79
N TYR A 54 8.67 -20.42 4.00
CA TYR A 54 9.24 -21.32 3.01
C TYR A 54 10.78 -21.15 2.99
N ALA A 55 11.51 -22.27 2.99
CA ALA A 55 12.96 -22.24 2.86
C ALA A 55 13.36 -22.12 1.38
N PRO A 56 14.22 -21.18 0.96
CA PRO A 56 14.68 -21.12 -0.41
C PRO A 56 15.50 -22.38 -0.75
N SER A 57 15.56 -22.74 -2.04
CA SER A 57 16.36 -23.86 -2.54
C SER A 57 17.85 -23.52 -2.56
N ARG A 58 18.20 -22.23 -2.73
CA ARG A 58 19.55 -21.65 -2.67
C ARG A 58 19.47 -20.26 -2.04
N GLY A 59 20.64 -19.78 -1.57
CA GLY A 59 20.73 -18.50 -0.87
C GLY A 59 20.19 -18.57 0.56
N ASP A 60 20.13 -17.44 1.21
CA ASP A 60 19.69 -17.34 2.60
C ASP A 60 18.83 -16.09 2.85
N VAL A 61 18.14 -16.10 3.98
CA VAL A 61 17.38 -14.95 4.47
C VAL A 61 17.92 -14.58 5.84
N ALA A 62 18.48 -13.38 5.95
CA ALA A 62 18.94 -12.83 7.21
C ALA A 62 17.87 -11.92 7.83
N ARG A 63 17.73 -12.00 9.16
CA ARG A 63 16.78 -11.21 9.93
C ARG A 63 17.47 -10.59 11.13
N ARG A 64 17.16 -9.34 11.41
CA ARG A 64 17.57 -8.71 12.66
C ARG A 64 17.03 -9.52 13.84
N GLU A 65 17.88 -9.72 14.86
CA GLU A 65 17.43 -10.35 16.09
C GLU A 65 16.31 -9.55 16.75
N GLY A 66 15.25 -10.24 17.18
CA GLY A 66 14.08 -9.63 17.80
C GLY A 66 13.15 -8.89 16.84
N LEU A 67 13.34 -8.97 15.51
CA LEU A 67 12.49 -8.34 14.51
C LEU A 67 11.02 -8.76 14.68
N LYS A 68 10.15 -7.78 14.91
CA LYS A 68 8.70 -7.98 14.96
C LYS A 68 8.10 -7.69 13.60
N ILE A 69 7.45 -8.69 13.01
CA ILE A 69 6.79 -8.59 11.71
C ILE A 69 5.27 -8.65 11.91
N GLY A 70 4.57 -7.61 11.45
CA GLY A 70 3.12 -7.62 11.25
C GLY A 70 2.81 -8.10 9.83
N TYR A 71 1.87 -9.03 9.67
CA TYR A 71 1.53 -9.58 8.36
C TYR A 71 0.04 -9.46 8.05
N VAL A 72 -0.27 -8.89 6.90
CA VAL A 72 -1.60 -8.83 6.31
C VAL A 72 -1.62 -9.75 5.09
N PRO A 73 -2.32 -10.89 5.15
CA PRO A 73 -2.40 -11.83 4.04
C PRO A 73 -3.35 -11.34 2.95
N GLN A 74 -3.15 -11.81 1.73
CA GLN A 74 -4.00 -11.52 0.57
C GLN A 74 -5.47 -11.88 0.82
N ARG A 75 -5.72 -12.99 1.49
CA ARG A 75 -7.08 -13.47 1.82
C ARG A 75 -7.14 -14.07 3.21
N LEU A 76 -8.20 -13.72 3.92
CA LEU A 76 -8.67 -14.46 5.07
C LEU A 76 -10.03 -15.05 4.71
N VAL A 77 -10.11 -16.40 4.69
CA VAL A 77 -11.40 -17.07 4.56
C VAL A 77 -11.99 -17.20 5.97
N ALA A 78 -12.95 -16.33 6.28
CA ALA A 78 -13.72 -16.46 7.52
C ALA A 78 -14.77 -17.57 7.34
N ASP A 79 -14.62 -18.66 8.07
CA ASP A 79 -15.61 -19.71 8.09
C ASP A 79 -16.86 -19.25 8.86
N HIS A 80 -18.01 -19.25 8.20
CA HIS A 80 -19.29 -18.87 8.78
C HIS A 80 -19.71 -19.73 9.98
N THR A 81 -19.12 -20.92 10.11
CA THR A 81 -19.40 -21.82 11.23
C THR A 81 -18.71 -21.41 12.54
N VAL A 82 -17.72 -20.50 12.46
CA VAL A 82 -17.00 -20.00 13.63
C VAL A 82 -17.40 -18.55 13.94
N PRO A 83 -18.36 -18.30 14.84
CA PRO A 83 -18.84 -16.96 15.18
C PRO A 83 -17.83 -16.22 16.06
N ILE A 84 -16.68 -15.83 15.49
CA ILE A 84 -15.67 -15.06 16.20
C ILE A 84 -15.89 -13.56 16.00
N ARG A 85 -15.94 -12.79 17.09
CA ARG A 85 -16.02 -11.33 17.04
C ARG A 85 -14.66 -10.70 16.74
N VAL A 86 -14.66 -9.52 16.13
CA VAL A 86 -13.44 -8.76 15.79
C VAL A 86 -12.51 -8.63 16.99
N ARG A 87 -12.99 -8.17 18.14
CA ARG A 87 -12.21 -8.05 19.38
C ARG A 87 -11.50 -9.36 19.75
N ARG A 88 -12.19 -10.48 19.67
CA ARG A 88 -11.61 -11.80 19.97
C ARG A 88 -10.59 -12.22 18.92
N PHE A 89 -10.86 -11.95 17.64
CA PHE A 89 -9.94 -12.25 16.54
C PHE A 89 -8.62 -11.48 16.70
N LEU A 90 -8.66 -10.20 17.05
CA LEU A 90 -7.47 -9.38 17.28
C LEU A 90 -6.59 -9.96 18.41
N THR A 91 -7.19 -10.55 19.42
CA THR A 91 -6.50 -11.05 20.63
C THR A 91 -6.27 -12.57 20.65
N LEU A 92 -6.48 -13.28 19.53
CA LEU A 92 -6.31 -14.76 19.49
C LEU A 92 -4.90 -15.21 19.82
N ARG A 93 -3.89 -14.51 19.30
CA ARG A 93 -2.48 -14.89 19.43
C ARG A 93 -1.89 -14.50 20.79
N LYS A 94 -2.30 -13.35 21.30
CA LYS A 94 -1.77 -12.77 22.53
C LYS A 94 -2.83 -11.88 23.17
N ARG A 95 -2.89 -11.90 24.49
CA ARG A 95 -3.69 -10.90 25.22
C ARG A 95 -3.05 -9.53 25.01
N ALA A 96 -3.76 -8.64 24.32
CA ALA A 96 -3.38 -7.24 24.23
C ALA A 96 -3.96 -6.47 25.43
N ALA A 97 -3.23 -5.47 25.90
CA ALA A 97 -3.77 -4.49 26.84
C ALA A 97 -4.96 -3.77 26.19
N LYS A 98 -5.99 -3.46 26.98
CA LYS A 98 -7.20 -2.78 26.46
C LYS A 98 -6.85 -1.48 25.72
N ASP A 99 -5.92 -0.70 26.26
CA ASP A 99 -5.52 0.59 25.67
C ASP A 99 -4.80 0.41 24.33
N ALA A 100 -3.93 -0.61 24.21
CA ALA A 100 -3.26 -0.92 22.93
C ALA A 100 -4.28 -1.35 21.86
N LEU A 101 -5.28 -2.15 22.23
CA LEU A 101 -6.34 -2.56 21.33
C LEU A 101 -7.18 -1.35 20.87
N MET A 102 -7.57 -0.48 21.80
CA MET A 102 -8.36 0.71 21.47
C MET A 102 -7.59 1.70 20.61
N LYS A 103 -6.27 1.89 20.89
CA LYS A 103 -5.40 2.72 20.08
C LYS A 103 -5.37 2.24 18.63
N VAL A 104 -5.09 0.95 18.40
CA VAL A 104 -5.03 0.37 17.05
C VAL A 104 -6.40 0.39 16.39
N ALA A 105 -7.50 0.16 17.14
CA ALA A 105 -8.85 0.25 16.62
C ALA A 105 -9.16 1.66 16.07
N ALA A 106 -8.79 2.71 16.80
CA ALA A 106 -8.96 4.09 16.37
C ALA A 106 -8.09 4.41 15.14
N GLU A 107 -6.84 3.99 15.13
CA GLU A 107 -5.93 4.20 13.99
C GLU A 107 -6.45 3.57 12.70
N THR A 108 -7.11 2.41 12.79
CA THR A 108 -7.63 1.67 11.64
C THR A 108 -9.13 1.86 11.39
N ALA A 109 -9.78 2.74 12.18
CA ALA A 109 -11.20 3.06 12.10
C ALA A 109 -12.11 1.81 12.16
N ILE A 110 -11.91 0.97 13.20
CA ILE A 110 -12.70 -0.26 13.43
C ILE A 110 -13.39 -0.29 14.81
N GLU A 111 -13.42 0.84 15.54
CA GLU A 111 -13.98 0.88 16.91
C GLU A 111 -15.43 0.39 16.95
N GLU A 112 -16.25 0.82 15.98
CA GLU A 112 -17.68 0.52 15.92
C GLU A 112 -17.98 -0.94 15.58
N ILE A 113 -17.01 -1.65 14.98
CA ILE A 113 -17.19 -3.04 14.54
C ILE A 113 -16.51 -4.07 15.47
N LEU A 114 -15.87 -3.64 16.56
CA LEU A 114 -15.14 -4.53 17.47
C LEU A 114 -15.97 -5.69 18.02
N ASP A 115 -17.27 -5.51 18.20
CA ASP A 115 -18.17 -6.53 18.73
C ASP A 115 -18.98 -7.26 17.65
N GLN A 116 -18.76 -6.94 16.36
CA GLN A 116 -19.36 -7.65 15.23
C GLN A 116 -18.63 -8.97 14.94
N PRO A 117 -19.34 -9.98 14.41
CA PRO A 117 -18.71 -11.20 13.91
C PRO A 117 -17.90 -10.91 12.63
N ILE A 118 -16.74 -11.58 12.47
CA ILE A 118 -15.86 -11.34 11.29
C ILE A 118 -16.54 -11.68 9.96
N HIS A 119 -17.39 -12.70 9.94
CA HIS A 119 -18.01 -13.19 8.70
C HIS A 119 -19.09 -12.26 8.11
N VAL A 120 -19.52 -11.22 8.85
CA VAL A 120 -20.50 -10.24 8.34
C VAL A 120 -19.84 -8.95 7.85
N LEU A 121 -18.51 -8.83 8.01
CA LEU A 121 -17.77 -7.63 7.62
C LEU A 121 -17.71 -7.49 6.10
N SER A 122 -17.79 -6.26 5.62
CA SER A 122 -17.42 -5.91 4.24
C SER A 122 -15.94 -6.18 3.99
N GLY A 123 -15.53 -6.28 2.71
CA GLY A 123 -14.13 -6.46 2.35
C GLY A 123 -13.21 -5.40 2.95
N GLY A 124 -13.62 -4.13 2.92
CA GLY A 124 -12.84 -3.02 3.48
C GLY A 124 -12.72 -3.06 5.00
N GLU A 125 -13.80 -3.40 5.69
CA GLU A 125 -13.77 -3.59 7.15
C GLU A 125 -12.86 -4.75 7.54
N LEU A 126 -12.93 -5.87 6.82
CA LEU A 126 -12.08 -7.02 7.07
C LEU A 126 -10.59 -6.69 6.86
N GLN A 127 -10.25 -5.95 5.80
CA GLN A 127 -8.87 -5.52 5.56
C GLN A 127 -8.36 -4.58 6.65
N ARG A 128 -9.18 -3.63 7.14
CA ARG A 128 -8.83 -2.80 8.29
C ARG A 128 -8.65 -3.62 9.58
N VAL A 129 -9.46 -4.63 9.79
CA VAL A 129 -9.31 -5.56 10.93
C VAL A 129 -8.01 -6.38 10.82
N LEU A 130 -7.65 -6.85 9.63
CA LEU A 130 -6.38 -7.55 9.39
C LEU A 130 -5.18 -6.63 9.63
N LEU A 131 -5.26 -5.39 9.16
CA LEU A 131 -4.24 -4.37 9.40
C LEU A 131 -4.11 -4.05 10.90
N ALA A 132 -5.23 -3.84 11.60
CA ALA A 132 -5.25 -3.66 13.05
C ALA A 132 -4.55 -4.81 13.79
N ARG A 133 -4.83 -6.05 13.39
CA ARG A 133 -4.19 -7.23 13.97
C ARG A 133 -2.67 -7.24 13.74
N ALA A 134 -2.23 -6.86 12.54
CA ALA A 134 -0.81 -6.79 12.21
C ALA A 134 -0.08 -5.71 13.02
N LEU A 135 -0.76 -4.59 13.34
CA LEU A 135 -0.22 -3.45 14.10
C LEU A 135 -0.24 -3.64 15.62
N LEU A 136 -1.00 -4.61 16.14
CA LEU A 136 -1.27 -4.75 17.58
C LEU A 136 -0.03 -5.08 18.42
N ASP A 137 0.95 -5.76 17.84
CA ASP A 137 2.23 -6.12 18.48
C ASP A 137 3.32 -5.05 18.27
N ASP A 138 2.97 -3.88 17.74
CA ASP A 138 3.88 -2.78 17.40
C ASP A 138 5.07 -3.28 16.59
N PRO A 139 4.84 -3.64 15.31
CA PRO A 139 5.84 -4.27 14.46
C PRO A 139 6.91 -3.27 14.00
N ASP A 140 8.14 -3.76 13.81
CA ASP A 140 9.22 -3.02 13.14
C ASP A 140 9.04 -3.03 11.60
N LEU A 141 8.43 -4.11 11.08
CA LEU A 141 8.17 -4.33 9.66
C LEU A 141 6.72 -4.79 9.46
N LEU A 142 5.99 -4.09 8.61
CA LEU A 142 4.66 -4.45 8.16
C LEU A 142 4.76 -5.06 6.76
N VAL A 143 4.32 -6.32 6.62
CA VAL A 143 4.29 -7.04 5.34
C VAL A 143 2.84 -7.13 4.87
N LEU A 144 2.57 -6.63 3.66
CA LEU A 144 1.24 -6.54 3.07
C LEU A 144 1.21 -7.32 1.75
N ASP A 145 0.45 -8.41 1.70
CA ASP A 145 0.32 -9.24 0.49
C ASP A 145 -0.98 -8.91 -0.24
N GLU A 146 -0.92 -8.08 -1.28
CA GLU A 146 -2.06 -7.60 -2.08
C GLU A 146 -3.25 -7.10 -1.24
N PRO A 147 -3.05 -6.18 -0.30
CA PRO A 147 -4.00 -5.91 0.78
C PRO A 147 -5.30 -5.25 0.30
N ALA A 148 -5.34 -4.67 -0.90
CA ALA A 148 -6.51 -3.97 -1.45
C ALA A 148 -7.20 -4.72 -2.61
N GLN A 149 -6.77 -5.93 -2.96
CA GLN A 149 -7.24 -6.66 -4.15
C GLN A 149 -8.77 -6.87 -4.23
N ASN A 150 -9.43 -7.00 -3.08
CA ASN A 150 -10.86 -7.31 -3.01
C ASN A 150 -11.72 -6.08 -2.66
N LEU A 151 -11.17 -4.87 -2.79
CA LEU A 151 -11.86 -3.62 -2.52
C LEU A 151 -12.31 -2.96 -3.83
N ASP A 152 -13.38 -2.20 -3.77
CA ASP A 152 -13.72 -1.27 -4.84
C ASP A 152 -12.73 -0.11 -4.89
N VAL A 153 -12.75 0.68 -5.96
CA VAL A 153 -11.78 1.77 -6.20
C VAL A 153 -11.73 2.75 -5.03
N THR A 154 -12.89 3.11 -4.47
CA THR A 154 -12.97 4.03 -3.33
C THR A 154 -12.35 3.42 -2.07
N GLY A 155 -12.63 2.15 -1.81
CA GLY A 155 -12.05 1.39 -0.71
C GLY A 155 -10.55 1.20 -0.83
N GLN A 156 -10.05 0.96 -2.05
CA GLN A 156 -8.62 0.88 -2.34
C GLN A 156 -7.92 2.20 -1.97
N LEU A 157 -8.40 3.32 -2.50
CA LEU A 157 -7.85 4.65 -2.21
C LEU A 157 -7.84 4.96 -0.70
N ALA A 158 -8.96 4.67 -0.02
CA ALA A 158 -9.05 4.89 1.42
C ALA A 158 -8.07 4.00 2.21
N PHE A 159 -7.86 2.76 1.76
CA PHE A 159 -6.94 1.82 2.41
C PHE A 159 -5.47 2.21 2.20
N TYR A 160 -5.08 2.64 1.01
CA TYR A 160 -3.72 3.12 0.75
C TYR A 160 -3.40 4.40 1.55
N LYS A 161 -4.34 5.37 1.62
CA LYS A 161 -4.20 6.55 2.49
C LYS A 161 -4.03 6.18 3.96
N LEU A 162 -4.71 5.12 4.41
CA LEU A 162 -4.54 4.61 5.77
C LEU A 162 -3.14 4.02 5.98
N ILE A 163 -2.59 3.27 5.00
CA ILE A 163 -1.22 2.75 5.05
C ILE A 163 -0.21 3.90 5.08
N GLU A 164 -0.35 4.92 4.24
CA GLU A 164 0.50 6.11 4.22
C GLU A 164 0.50 6.83 5.58
N LYS A 165 -0.69 7.03 6.16
CA LYS A 165 -0.83 7.62 7.49
C LYS A 165 -0.10 6.80 8.56
N ILE A 166 -0.28 5.46 8.56
CA ILE A 166 0.41 4.56 9.50
C ILE A 166 1.93 4.67 9.33
N TYR A 167 2.42 4.69 8.09
CA TYR A 167 3.84 4.84 7.79
C TYR A 167 4.39 6.18 8.28
N ALA A 168 3.65 7.27 8.14
CA ALA A 168 4.06 8.60 8.59
C ALA A 168 4.04 8.76 10.11
N GLU A 169 3.10 8.11 10.81
CA GLU A 169 2.87 8.28 12.24
C GLU A 169 3.59 7.23 13.12
N ARG A 170 4.03 6.10 12.54
CA ARG A 170 4.73 5.03 13.26
C ARG A 170 6.17 4.86 12.77
N ASP A 171 7.06 4.42 13.65
CA ASP A 171 8.41 3.96 13.27
C ASP A 171 8.33 2.52 12.74
N VAL A 172 7.74 2.36 11.55
CA VAL A 172 7.51 1.06 10.90
C VAL A 172 8.01 1.09 9.47
N SER A 173 8.70 0.04 9.04
CA SER A 173 9.01 -0.19 7.62
C SER A 173 7.88 -0.97 6.96
N ILE A 174 7.68 -0.78 5.65
CA ILE A 174 6.63 -1.47 4.90
C ILE A 174 7.24 -2.23 3.73
N LEU A 175 6.90 -3.51 3.63
CA LEU A 175 7.07 -4.32 2.44
C LEU A 175 5.69 -4.71 1.92
N MET A 176 5.33 -4.23 0.75
CA MET A 176 4.04 -4.46 0.14
C MET A 176 4.18 -5.22 -1.18
N VAL A 177 3.28 -6.13 -1.45
CA VAL A 177 3.03 -6.67 -2.80
C VAL A 177 1.76 -6.06 -3.33
N SER A 178 1.79 -5.51 -4.53
CA SER A 178 0.61 -4.98 -5.20
C SER A 178 0.69 -5.22 -6.71
N HIS A 179 -0.47 -5.35 -7.34
CA HIS A 179 -0.62 -5.32 -8.79
C HIS A 179 -1.29 -4.02 -9.28
N ASP A 180 -1.70 -3.15 -8.35
CA ASP A 180 -2.28 -1.85 -8.67
C ASP A 180 -1.19 -0.80 -8.81
N LEU A 181 -0.69 -0.66 -10.04
CA LEU A 181 0.43 0.22 -10.34
C LEU A 181 0.11 1.70 -10.07
N HIS A 182 -1.15 2.14 -10.25
CA HIS A 182 -1.54 3.54 -10.07
C HIS A 182 -1.37 3.98 -8.61
N LEU A 183 -1.87 3.15 -7.69
CA LEU A 183 -1.79 3.43 -6.26
C LEU A 183 -0.37 3.24 -5.71
N VAL A 184 0.36 2.24 -6.24
CA VAL A 184 1.75 2.01 -5.86
C VAL A 184 2.62 3.22 -6.17
N MET A 185 2.53 3.75 -7.39
CA MET A 185 3.38 4.86 -7.83
C MET A 185 3.16 6.16 -7.06
N SER A 186 1.98 6.34 -6.44
CA SER A 186 1.69 7.52 -5.61
C SER A 186 2.06 7.35 -4.14
N SER A 187 2.14 6.12 -3.64
CA SER A 187 2.19 5.85 -2.19
C SER A 187 3.51 5.23 -1.71
N THR A 188 4.36 4.74 -2.60
CA THR A 188 5.59 4.04 -2.24
C THR A 188 6.83 4.88 -2.50
N ARG A 189 7.90 4.64 -1.72
CA ARG A 189 9.20 5.29 -1.95
C ARG A 189 10.07 4.52 -2.94
N GLU A 190 9.90 3.23 -2.97
CA GLU A 190 10.72 2.34 -3.76
C GLU A 190 9.89 1.22 -4.36
N VAL A 191 10.14 0.91 -5.62
CA VAL A 191 9.47 -0.13 -6.39
C VAL A 191 10.48 -1.17 -6.82
N VAL A 192 10.11 -2.44 -6.64
CA VAL A 192 10.89 -3.61 -7.10
C VAL A 192 10.04 -4.38 -8.10
N CYS A 193 10.51 -4.47 -9.35
CA CYS A 193 9.87 -5.26 -10.39
C CYS A 193 10.35 -6.70 -10.31
N LEU A 194 9.44 -7.63 -10.10
CA LEU A 194 9.73 -9.05 -10.02
C LEU A 194 9.11 -9.81 -11.18
N TYR A 195 9.95 -10.58 -11.88
CA TYR A 195 9.52 -11.61 -12.83
C TYR A 195 10.49 -12.80 -12.75
N HIS A 196 10.28 -13.65 -11.75
CA HIS A 196 11.18 -14.72 -11.32
C HIS A 196 12.52 -14.22 -10.75
N HIS A 197 13.05 -13.12 -11.24
CA HIS A 197 14.19 -12.36 -10.75
C HIS A 197 13.81 -10.89 -10.60
N ILE A 198 14.63 -10.09 -9.95
CA ILE A 198 14.44 -8.63 -9.90
C ILE A 198 14.93 -8.06 -11.22
N CYS A 199 14.00 -7.53 -12.02
CA CYS A 199 14.29 -6.96 -13.34
C CYS A 199 14.52 -5.45 -13.29
N CYS A 200 13.85 -4.73 -12.40
CA CYS A 200 14.08 -3.30 -12.17
C CYS A 200 13.80 -2.93 -10.72
N HIS A 201 14.42 -1.84 -10.26
CA HIS A 201 14.38 -1.43 -8.87
C HIS A 201 14.76 0.04 -8.73
N GLY A 202 14.03 0.79 -7.92
CA GLY A 202 14.30 2.20 -7.63
C GLY A 202 13.06 3.02 -7.32
N GLU A 203 13.21 4.33 -7.36
CA GLU A 203 12.10 5.26 -7.19
C GLU A 203 11.04 5.08 -8.30
N PRO A 204 9.74 5.27 -8.00
CA PRO A 204 8.66 5.09 -8.97
C PRO A 204 8.88 5.82 -10.31
N SER A 205 9.39 7.07 -10.26
CA SER A 205 9.67 7.89 -11.43
C SER A 205 10.79 7.35 -12.32
N MET A 206 11.73 6.62 -11.75
CA MET A 206 12.84 5.99 -12.48
C MET A 206 12.40 4.66 -13.09
N VAL A 207 11.71 3.84 -12.29
CA VAL A 207 11.22 2.52 -12.69
C VAL A 207 10.29 2.59 -13.90
N THR A 208 9.41 3.59 -13.99
CA THR A 208 8.50 3.75 -15.15
C THR A 208 9.20 4.02 -16.47
N ARG A 209 10.48 4.42 -16.44
CA ARG A 209 11.33 4.66 -17.64
C ARG A 209 12.25 3.49 -17.94
N ASP A 210 12.30 2.50 -17.07
CA ASP A 210 13.16 1.33 -17.25
C ASP A 210 12.67 0.46 -18.41
N PRO A 211 13.54 0.06 -19.36
CA PRO A 211 13.17 -0.82 -20.46
C PRO A 211 12.55 -2.15 -20.04
N GLU A 212 13.00 -2.72 -18.92
CA GLU A 212 12.45 -3.98 -18.37
C GLU A 212 11.02 -3.78 -17.84
N PHE A 213 10.75 -2.65 -17.19
CA PHE A 213 9.39 -2.28 -16.78
C PHE A 213 8.46 -2.15 -18.00
N ILE A 214 8.92 -1.44 -19.03
CA ILE A 214 8.17 -1.24 -20.28
C ILE A 214 7.91 -2.59 -20.99
N SER A 215 8.89 -3.49 -20.97
CA SER A 215 8.76 -4.84 -21.53
C SER A 215 7.71 -5.67 -20.78
N LEU A 216 7.64 -5.55 -19.44
CA LEU A 216 6.71 -6.33 -18.60
C LEU A 216 5.27 -5.80 -18.63
N PHE A 217 5.09 -4.48 -18.64
CA PHE A 217 3.78 -3.85 -18.42
C PHE A 217 3.24 -3.12 -19.66
N GLY A 218 4.07 -2.92 -20.68
CA GLY A 218 3.73 -2.23 -21.93
C GLY A 218 3.92 -0.71 -21.87
N ASN A 219 4.10 -0.11 -23.05
CA ASN A 219 4.33 1.33 -23.21
C ASN A 219 3.18 2.20 -22.71
N ASP A 220 1.94 1.76 -22.88
CA ASP A 220 0.76 2.54 -22.48
C ASP A 220 0.68 2.64 -20.95
N MET A 221 0.98 1.55 -20.25
CA MET A 221 1.04 1.53 -18.80
C MET A 221 2.15 2.44 -18.27
N ALA A 222 3.35 2.37 -18.87
CA ALA A 222 4.48 3.23 -18.50
C ALA A 222 4.16 4.72 -18.67
N ARG A 223 3.48 5.10 -19.75
CA ARG A 223 3.05 6.48 -20.00
C ARG A 223 1.99 6.95 -19.00
N LEU A 224 0.99 6.13 -18.72
CA LEU A 224 -0.03 6.45 -17.71
C LEU A 224 0.60 6.71 -16.35
N MET A 225 1.56 5.88 -15.93
CA MET A 225 2.27 6.03 -14.67
C MET A 225 3.12 7.31 -14.62
N ALA A 226 3.80 7.65 -15.71
CA ALA A 226 4.63 8.86 -15.78
C ALA A 226 3.82 10.15 -15.62
N VAL A 227 2.56 10.19 -16.10
CA VAL A 227 1.67 11.36 -15.95
C VAL A 227 1.22 11.54 -14.48
N TYR A 228 0.98 10.47 -13.75
CA TYR A 228 0.54 10.55 -12.34
C TYR A 228 1.63 11.12 -11.40
N ASN A 229 2.91 10.87 -11.68
CA ASN A 229 4.01 11.40 -10.88
C ASN A 229 4.16 12.94 -10.99
N HIS A 230 3.70 13.55 -12.08
CA HIS A 230 3.79 15.00 -12.27
C HIS A 230 2.68 15.80 -11.57
N SER A 231 1.58 15.16 -11.16
CA SER A 231 0.47 15.87 -10.51
C SER A 231 0.67 16.14 -9.01
N HIS A 232 1.63 15.49 -8.36
CA HIS A 232 1.92 15.69 -6.95
C HIS A 232 3.00 16.74 -6.64
N ASP A 233 3.75 17.22 -7.67
CA ASP A 233 4.79 18.25 -7.49
C ASP A 233 4.25 19.69 -7.49
N HIS A 234 2.96 19.93 -7.66
CA HIS A 234 2.39 21.27 -7.81
C HIS A 234 1.59 21.82 -6.62
N ASP A 235 1.51 21.13 -5.48
CA ASP A 235 0.70 21.57 -4.33
C ASP A 235 1.47 22.32 -3.21
N HIS A 236 2.69 22.80 -3.47
CA HIS A 236 3.40 23.67 -2.54
C HIS A 236 3.90 24.94 -3.22
N ASN A 237 3.00 25.91 -3.52
CA ASN A 237 3.30 27.34 -3.56
C ASN A 237 2.08 28.18 -3.96
N HIS A 238 1.24 28.56 -3.03
CA HIS A 238 0.41 29.75 -3.12
C HIS A 238 0.21 30.34 -1.73
N ASP A 239 1.23 31.03 -1.25
CA ASP A 239 1.12 32.12 -0.28
C ASP A 239 2.14 33.18 -0.64
N GLU A 240 1.79 34.02 -1.63
CA GLU A 240 2.31 35.38 -1.71
C GLU A 240 1.18 36.30 -2.14
N ALA A 241 0.84 37.17 -1.21
CA ALA A 241 -0.13 38.24 -1.34
C ALA A 241 0.27 39.22 -2.47
N ALA A 242 -0.66 39.49 -3.39
CA ALA A 242 -0.56 40.61 -4.32
C ALA A 242 -1.51 41.75 -3.90
N PRO A 243 -1.09 43.03 -3.99
CA PRO A 243 -1.84 44.14 -3.45
C PRO A 243 -3.00 44.58 -4.35
N LEU A 244 -4.04 45.06 -3.68
CA LEU A 244 -5.22 45.72 -4.23
C LEU A 244 -4.83 46.91 -5.10
N HIS A 245 -5.18 46.90 -6.37
CA HIS A 245 -5.29 48.12 -7.18
C HIS A 245 -6.77 48.46 -7.37
N ASP A 246 -7.13 49.58 -6.74
CA ASP A 246 -8.34 50.35 -6.91
C ASP A 246 -8.33 51.04 -8.28
N HIS A 247 -9.30 50.77 -9.13
CA HIS A 247 -9.68 51.62 -10.26
C HIS A 247 -11.19 51.70 -10.33
N GLY A 248 -11.69 52.79 -9.73
CA GLY A 248 -13.04 53.28 -10.00
C GLY A 248 -13.17 53.80 -11.44
N HIS A 249 -14.21 53.40 -12.12
CA HIS A 249 -14.85 54.16 -13.19
C HIS A 249 -16.35 53.93 -13.16
N SER A 250 -17.04 55.02 -12.76
CA SER A 250 -18.44 55.29 -12.98
C SER A 250 -18.74 55.53 -14.46
N HIS A 251 -19.78 54.91 -15.00
CA HIS A 251 -20.59 55.51 -16.06
C HIS A 251 -22.02 55.00 -15.94
N ASP A 252 -22.88 55.96 -15.58
CA ASP A 252 -24.33 55.96 -15.83
C ASP A 252 -24.58 55.93 -17.34
N HIS A 253 -25.63 55.21 -17.77
CA HIS A 253 -26.58 55.69 -18.79
C HIS A 253 -27.86 54.86 -18.77
N ASP A 254 -28.94 55.59 -18.55
CA ASP A 254 -30.35 55.28 -18.74
C ASP A 254 -30.68 54.88 -20.19
N HIS A 255 -31.81 54.23 -20.33
CA HIS A 255 -32.95 54.32 -21.26
C HIS A 255 -33.42 52.91 -21.63
N GLU A 256 -34.59 52.54 -21.11
CA GLU A 256 -35.98 52.78 -21.64
C GLU A 256 -36.41 51.89 -22.84
N HIS A 257 -37.53 51.25 -22.60
CA HIS A 257 -38.65 50.89 -23.53
C HIS A 257 -38.44 49.77 -24.52
N MET A 258 -39.28 48.87 -24.59
CA MET A 258 -40.66 48.61 -24.95
C MET A 258 -40.80 47.16 -25.47
N GLU A 259 -41.72 46.45 -24.90
CA GLU A 259 -42.99 45.90 -25.45
C GLU A 259 -42.95 44.93 -26.62
N LYS A 260 -43.63 43.79 -26.33
CA LYS A 260 -44.58 43.03 -27.18
C LYS A 260 -44.02 42.25 -28.38
N LEU A 261 -44.41 41.05 -28.62
CA LEU A 261 -45.63 40.32 -28.88
C LEU A 261 -45.30 38.95 -29.44
N ASP A 262 -46.15 38.00 -29.06
CA ASP A 262 -46.71 36.86 -29.80
C ASP A 262 -45.86 35.96 -30.71
N GLY A 263 -46.11 34.66 -30.48
CA GLY A 263 -45.90 33.56 -31.40
C GLY A 263 -45.77 32.25 -30.66
#